data_c6916ca4625b87750332425794d80aa2
#
_entry.id   c6916ca4625b87750332425794d80aa2
#
_cell.length_a   1.000
_cell.length_b   1.000
_cell.length_c   1.000
_cell.angle_alpha   90.00
_cell.angle_beta   90.00
_cell.angle_gamma   90.00
#
_symmetry.space_group_name_H-M   'P 1'
#
loop_
_entity.id
_entity.type
_entity.pdbx_description
1 polymer ?
#
loop_
_entity_poly.entity_id
_entity_poly.type
_entity_poly.pdbx_seq_one_letter_code
_entity_poly.pdbx_strand_id
1 'polypeptide(L)'
;MMLNFKRNIHFTRLVKVADRLREFNFRKLPGTDTPCFHIDVPDDRGNRIVFRMQQENNNWKIVDQQLPPWISATETKLNEVIEEEMR
;
A
#
# COMPACT_ATOMS: atom_id res chain seq x y z
N MET A 1 7.50 -27.11 -20.55
CA MET A 1 6.79 -25.86 -20.72
C MET A 1 6.95 -24.99 -19.50
N MET A 2 7.26 -23.75 -19.74
CA MET A 2 7.42 -22.81 -18.65
C MET A 2 6.13 -22.04 -18.46
N LEU A 3 5.60 -22.09 -17.26
CA LEU A 3 4.46 -21.30 -16.92
C LEU A 3 4.94 -20.04 -16.22
N ASN A 4 4.69 -18.91 -16.83
CA ASN A 4 5.00 -17.63 -16.21
C ASN A 4 3.88 -17.29 -15.26
N PHE A 5 4.00 -17.75 -14.04
CA PHE A 5 3.08 -17.32 -13.02
C PHE A 5 3.54 -15.99 -12.48
N LYS A 6 2.83 -14.97 -12.86
CA LYS A 6 2.99 -13.73 -12.15
C LYS A 6 2.20 -13.89 -10.87
N ARG A 7 2.92 -13.94 -9.78
CA ARG A 7 2.29 -13.98 -8.49
C ARG A 7 1.52 -12.70 -8.28
N ASN A 8 0.23 -12.84 -8.02
CA ASN A 8 -0.55 -11.70 -7.59
C ASN A 8 -0.27 -11.50 -6.11
N ILE A 9 0.52 -10.48 -5.80
CA ILE A 9 0.80 -10.16 -4.41
C ILE A 9 -0.32 -9.28 -3.91
N HIS A 10 -1.03 -9.82 -2.93
CA HIS A 10 -2.18 -9.17 -2.35
C HIS A 10 -2.26 -9.53 -0.88
N PHE A 11 -2.35 -8.54 -0.03
CA PHE A 11 -2.46 -8.79 1.40
C PHE A 11 -3.20 -7.65 2.09
N THR A 12 -3.70 -7.96 3.28
CA THR A 12 -4.41 -7.01 4.12
C THR A 12 -3.71 -6.92 5.46
N ARG A 13 -3.54 -5.72 5.96
CA ARG A 13 -2.91 -5.49 7.25
C ARG A 13 -3.69 -4.46 8.04
N LEU A 14 -3.81 -4.72 9.34
CA LEU A 14 -4.34 -3.72 10.26
C LEU A 14 -3.19 -2.83 10.70
N VAL A 15 -3.37 -1.55 10.52
CA VAL A 15 -2.34 -0.56 10.89
C VAL A 15 -2.99 0.47 11.82
N LYS A 16 -2.33 0.73 12.93
CA LYS A 16 -2.85 1.71 13.88
C LYS A 16 -2.55 3.12 13.39
N VAL A 17 -3.60 3.88 13.18
CA VAL A 17 -3.51 5.26 12.72
C VAL A 17 -4.39 6.12 13.62
N ALA A 18 -3.80 7.14 14.25
CA ALA A 18 -4.54 8.04 15.14
C ALA A 18 -5.38 7.28 16.16
N ASP A 19 -4.74 6.32 16.85
CA ASP A 19 -5.34 5.50 17.90
C ASP A 19 -6.46 4.56 17.43
N ARG A 20 -6.58 4.35 16.12
CA ARG A 20 -7.56 3.42 15.57
C ARG A 20 -6.88 2.43 14.66
N LEU A 21 -7.32 1.17 14.73
CA LEU A 21 -6.86 0.17 13.78
C LEU A 21 -7.66 0.33 12.50
N ARG A 22 -6.94 0.47 11.39
CA ARG A 22 -7.56 0.57 10.08
C ARG A 22 -7.05 -0.54 9.19
N GLU A 23 -7.94 -1.08 8.39
CA GLU A 23 -7.64 -2.20 7.51
C GLU A 23 -7.17 -1.65 6.16
N PHE A 24 -5.89 -1.85 5.86
CA PHE A 24 -5.32 -1.46 4.58
C PHE A 24 -5.19 -2.69 3.69
N ASN A 25 -5.68 -2.58 2.47
CA ASN A 25 -5.55 -3.63 1.47
C ASN A 25 -4.48 -3.22 0.47
N PHE A 26 -3.54 -4.13 0.23
CA PHE A 26 -2.39 -3.87 -0.64
C PHE A 26 -2.43 -4.82 -1.82
N ARG A 27 -2.25 -4.30 -3.02
CA ARG A 27 -2.18 -5.12 -4.22
C ARG A 27 -1.05 -4.61 -5.10
N LYS A 28 -0.08 -5.47 -5.37
CA LYS A 28 1.01 -5.09 -6.24
C LYS A 28 0.53 -5.06 -7.68
N LEU A 29 0.79 -3.95 -8.36
CA LEU A 29 0.37 -3.77 -9.74
C LEU A 29 1.36 -4.48 -10.67
N PRO A 30 0.86 -5.24 -11.66
CA PRO A 30 1.74 -5.88 -12.63
C PRO A 30 2.13 -4.90 -13.73
N GLY A 31 3.26 -5.18 -14.40
CA GLY A 31 3.62 -4.48 -15.62
C GLY A 31 4.09 -3.05 -15.48
N THR A 32 4.41 -2.62 -14.26
CA THR A 32 4.95 -1.27 -14.06
C THR A 32 6.46 -1.31 -14.10
N ASP A 33 7.08 -0.25 -14.64
CA ASP A 33 8.54 -0.15 -14.69
C ASP A 33 9.11 -0.06 -13.28
N THR A 34 8.45 0.70 -12.43
CA THR A 34 8.81 0.81 -11.01
C THR A 34 7.81 0.00 -10.21
N PRO A 35 8.29 -0.83 -9.26
CA PRO A 35 7.34 -1.56 -8.42
C PRO A 35 6.35 -0.63 -7.75
N CYS A 36 5.08 -0.99 -7.81
CA CYS A 36 3.99 -0.13 -7.36
C CYS A 36 2.91 -0.95 -6.67
N PHE A 37 2.41 -0.43 -5.56
CA PHE A 37 1.26 -1.01 -4.87
C PHE A 37 0.05 -0.09 -4.99
N HIS A 38 -1.08 -0.72 -5.26
CA HIS A 38 -2.38 -0.08 -5.16
C HIS A 38 -2.90 -0.37 -3.76
N ILE A 39 -3.24 0.66 -3.02
CA ILE A 39 -3.63 0.52 -1.62
C ILE A 39 -4.99 1.16 -1.43
N ASP A 40 -5.83 0.52 -0.65
CA ASP A 40 -7.10 1.12 -0.29
C ASP A 40 -7.39 0.93 1.19
N VAL A 41 -8.12 1.88 1.75
CA VAL A 41 -8.48 1.88 3.16
C VAL A 41 -9.81 2.60 3.31
N PRO A 42 -10.74 2.08 4.14
CA PRO A 42 -11.99 2.80 4.39
C PRO A 42 -11.76 3.98 5.32
N ASP A 43 -12.48 5.08 5.07
CA ASP A 43 -12.48 6.21 5.98
C ASP A 43 -13.58 6.02 7.04
N ASP A 44 -13.78 7.05 7.87
CA ASP A 44 -14.76 6.95 8.95
C ASP A 44 -16.20 6.92 8.48
N ARG A 45 -16.44 7.29 7.24
CA ARG A 45 -17.77 7.29 6.66
C ARG A 45 -18.05 6.06 5.80
N GLY A 46 -17.08 5.13 5.77
CA GLY A 46 -17.23 3.94 4.94
C GLY A 46 -16.85 4.13 3.49
N ASN A 47 -16.38 5.31 3.12
CA ASN A 47 -15.86 5.54 1.77
C ASN A 47 -14.48 4.94 1.65
N ARG A 48 -14.18 4.38 0.49
CA ARG A 48 -12.88 3.78 0.28
C ARG A 48 -11.93 4.79 -0.35
N ILE A 49 -10.80 5.01 0.32
CA ILE A 49 -9.77 5.89 -0.20
C ILE A 49 -8.74 5.02 -0.87
N VAL A 50 -8.38 5.37 -2.10
CA VAL A 50 -7.43 4.62 -2.92
C VAL A 50 -6.21 5.48 -3.19
N PHE A 51 -5.03 4.90 -3.04
CA PHE A 51 -3.79 5.60 -3.34
C PHE A 51 -2.73 4.59 -3.74
N ARG A 52 -1.59 5.08 -4.21
CA ARG A 52 -0.52 4.22 -4.69
C ARG A 52 0.78 4.55 -3.98
N MET A 53 1.62 3.51 -3.83
CA MET A 53 2.97 3.69 -3.32
C MET A 53 3.93 3.05 -4.31
N GLN A 54 5.03 3.74 -4.60
CA GLN A 54 6.07 3.26 -5.49
C GLN A 54 7.37 3.09 -4.73
N GLN A 55 8.17 2.14 -5.17
CA GLN A 55 9.49 1.94 -4.61
C GLN A 55 10.44 3.00 -5.16
N GLU A 56 11.12 3.69 -4.25
CA GLU A 56 12.07 4.74 -4.58
C GLU A 56 13.23 4.66 -3.61
N ASN A 57 14.43 4.42 -4.10
CA ASN A 57 15.64 4.31 -3.28
C ASN A 57 15.47 3.32 -2.12
N ASN A 58 14.89 2.15 -2.41
CA ASN A 58 14.65 1.08 -1.45
C ASN A 58 13.55 1.38 -0.42
N ASN A 59 12.84 2.48 -0.58
CA ASN A 59 11.70 2.80 0.27
C ASN A 59 10.43 2.91 -0.56
N TRP A 60 9.32 2.62 0.08
CA TRP A 60 8.02 2.77 -0.57
C TRP A 60 7.44 4.13 -0.21
N LYS A 61 7.13 4.90 -1.23
CA LYS A 61 6.65 6.27 -1.08
C LYS A 61 5.26 6.43 -1.68
N ILE A 62 4.42 7.21 -1.02
CA ILE A 62 3.11 7.57 -1.55
C ILE A 62 3.31 8.52 -2.71
N VAL A 63 2.66 8.21 -3.85
CA VAL A 63 2.80 9.05 -5.05
C VAL A 63 1.60 9.95 -5.28
N ASP A 64 0.49 9.70 -4.61
CA ASP A 64 -0.69 10.54 -4.72
C ASP A 64 -0.55 11.74 -3.78
N GLN A 65 -1.01 12.91 -4.24
CA GLN A 65 -0.72 14.14 -3.51
C GLN A 65 -1.87 14.70 -2.71
N GLN A 66 -3.08 14.30 -3.02
CA GLN A 66 -4.24 14.86 -2.32
C GLN A 66 -4.91 13.83 -1.46
N LEU A 67 -4.24 13.49 -0.38
CA LEU A 67 -4.74 12.50 0.56
C LEU A 67 -5.01 13.14 1.91
N PRO A 68 -5.94 12.57 2.68
CA PRO A 68 -6.12 13.04 4.05
C PRO A 68 -4.81 12.97 4.83
N PRO A 69 -4.55 13.94 5.71
CA PRO A 69 -3.29 13.95 6.47
C PRO A 69 -3.01 12.67 7.25
N TRP A 70 -4.05 11.98 7.72
CA TRP A 70 -3.83 10.77 8.49
C TRP A 70 -3.25 9.64 7.64
N ILE A 71 -3.47 9.67 6.31
CA ILE A 71 -2.84 8.70 5.42
C ILE A 71 -1.39 9.10 5.17
N SER A 72 -1.14 10.35 4.85
CA SER A 72 0.23 10.82 4.61
C SER A 72 1.13 10.57 5.82
N ALA A 73 0.59 10.76 7.01
CA ALA A 73 1.35 10.54 8.24
C ALA A 73 1.66 9.06 8.49
N THR A 74 1.04 8.16 7.74
CA THR A 74 1.23 6.72 7.93
C THR A 74 2.24 6.14 6.93
N GLU A 75 2.81 6.96 6.07
CA GLU A 75 3.68 6.49 4.99
C GLU A 75 4.82 5.59 5.49
N THR A 76 5.50 5.97 6.55
CA THR A 76 6.60 5.20 7.08
C THR A 76 6.16 3.81 7.56
N LYS A 77 5.02 3.76 8.22
CA LYS A 77 4.47 2.48 8.67
C LYS A 77 4.07 1.59 7.50
N LEU A 78 3.47 2.19 6.49
CA LEU A 78 3.08 1.43 5.30
C LEU A 78 4.30 0.90 4.58
N ASN A 79 5.38 1.67 4.53
CA ASN A 79 6.64 1.20 3.98
C ASN A 79 7.13 -0.03 4.74
N GLU A 80 7.11 0.00 6.07
CA GLU A 80 7.53 -1.13 6.87
C GLU A 80 6.66 -2.37 6.61
N VAL A 81 5.36 -2.17 6.49
CA VAL A 81 4.43 -3.27 6.22
C VAL A 81 4.76 -3.93 4.88
N ILE A 82 4.96 -3.12 3.84
CA ILE A 82 5.28 -3.67 2.52
C ILE A 82 6.60 -4.43 2.58
N GLU A 83 7.60 -3.86 3.24
CA GLU A 83 8.90 -4.53 3.33
C GLU A 83 8.79 -5.86 4.06
N GLU A 84 8.01 -5.93 5.12
CA GLU A 84 7.80 -7.20 5.83
C GLU A 84 7.14 -8.25 4.95
N GLU A 85 6.14 -7.83 4.17
CA GLU A 85 5.43 -8.78 3.33
C GLU A 85 6.24 -9.22 2.13
N MET A 86 7.17 -8.40 1.68
CA MET A 86 7.96 -8.69 0.49
C MET A 86 9.26 -9.45 0.80
N ARG A 87 9.56 -9.71 2.05
CA ARG A 87 10.75 -10.46 2.43
C ARG A 87 10.60 -11.94 2.09
#